data_19c50121f7b69f2c7b72a6ac2b85ac2c
#
_entry.id   19c50121f7b69f2c7b72a6ac2b85ac2c
#
_cell.length_a   1.000
_cell.length_b   1.000
_cell.length_c   1.000
_cell.angle_alpha   90.00
_cell.angle_beta   90.00
_cell.angle_gamma   90.00
#
_symmetry.space_group_name_H-M   'P 1'
#
loop_
_entity.id
_entity.type
_entity.pdbx_description
1 polymer ?
#
loop_
_entity_poly.entity_id
_entity_poly.type
_entity_poly.pdbx_seq_one_letter_code
_entity_poly.pdbx_strand_id
1 'polypeptide(L)'
;SKATPAARKTETETRERRCIATGVVRPCDGMIRFVLDPEGQVVPDLEGKLPGRGLWVTASRKALADAIKRNAFAKAAKTAAKAAPGLTEQVTELLRRRVLDLFGLARRGGYVIVGFGNVEAALGDEKIAPALGALIEAEDGADDGRRKLAAAMRRSGLEIPVIIGPKASEMGLALGRELVVHAALRGGALTRKLMVELARLRGMKDVDGGQR
;
A
#
# COMPACT_ATOMS: atom_id res chain seq x y z
N SER A 1 2.72 -27.14 -41.36
CA SER A 1 2.16 -25.96 -40.70
C SER A 1 2.25 -26.17 -39.20
N LYS A 2 3.20 -25.48 -38.51
CA LYS A 2 3.35 -25.48 -37.06
C LYS A 2 2.65 -24.26 -36.51
N ALA A 3 1.61 -24.50 -35.72
CA ALA A 3 0.91 -23.45 -34.99
C ALA A 3 1.79 -22.95 -33.85
N THR A 4 2.04 -21.65 -33.82
CA THR A 4 2.70 -20.91 -32.74
C THR A 4 1.77 -20.88 -31.53
N PRO A 5 2.20 -21.25 -30.33
CA PRO A 5 1.35 -21.11 -29.15
C PRO A 5 1.19 -19.62 -28.78
N ALA A 6 -0.05 -19.19 -28.72
CA ALA A 6 -0.44 -17.83 -28.30
C ALA A 6 0.09 -17.58 -26.90
N ALA A 7 0.78 -16.44 -26.73
CA ALA A 7 1.22 -15.92 -25.45
C ALA A 7 0.00 -15.74 -24.52
N ARG A 8 -0.02 -16.50 -23.42
CA ARG A 8 -0.98 -16.29 -22.33
C ARG A 8 -0.74 -14.93 -21.70
N LYS A 9 -1.59 -13.97 -22.03
CA LYS A 9 -1.75 -12.75 -21.26
C LYS A 9 -2.29 -13.12 -19.89
N THR A 10 -1.43 -13.15 -18.88
CA THR A 10 -1.84 -13.08 -17.47
C THR A 10 -2.03 -11.60 -17.10
N GLU A 11 -2.98 -10.93 -17.72
CA GLU A 11 -3.59 -9.75 -17.14
C GLU A 11 -4.47 -10.23 -16.01
N THR A 12 -4.02 -10.07 -14.78
CA THR A 12 -4.88 -10.14 -13.60
C THR A 12 -5.87 -9.00 -13.76
N GLU A 13 -7.08 -9.30 -14.24
CA GLU A 13 -8.18 -8.32 -14.31
C GLU A 13 -8.36 -7.75 -12.91
N THR A 14 -7.88 -6.54 -12.71
CA THR A 14 -8.00 -5.82 -11.44
C THR A 14 -9.47 -5.46 -11.27
N ARG A 15 -10.16 -6.14 -10.36
CA ARG A 15 -11.58 -5.87 -10.07
C ARG A 15 -11.78 -4.40 -9.78
N GLU A 16 -12.68 -3.75 -10.53
CA GLU A 16 -13.04 -2.35 -10.32
C GLU A 16 -14.28 -2.23 -9.44
N ARG A 17 -14.35 -1.14 -8.70
CA ARG A 17 -15.49 -0.77 -7.86
C ARG A 17 -15.77 0.72 -7.95
N ARG A 18 -17.04 1.08 -7.72
CA ARG A 18 -17.47 2.47 -7.63
C ARG A 18 -17.31 2.98 -6.21
N CYS A 19 -16.63 4.11 -6.05
CA CYS A 19 -16.52 4.81 -4.77
C CYS A 19 -17.88 5.42 -4.38
N ILE A 20 -18.38 5.08 -3.18
CA ILE A 20 -19.66 5.59 -2.70
C ILE A 20 -19.63 7.09 -2.36
N ALA A 21 -18.44 7.65 -2.13
CA ALA A 21 -18.27 9.07 -1.83
C ALA A 21 -18.20 9.94 -3.10
N THR A 22 -17.45 9.48 -4.11
CA THR A 22 -17.11 10.28 -5.30
C THR A 22 -17.80 9.82 -6.57
N GLY A 23 -18.36 8.61 -6.58
CA GLY A 23 -18.94 7.98 -7.77
C GLY A 23 -17.92 7.46 -8.78
N VAL A 24 -16.64 7.73 -8.61
CA VAL A 24 -15.56 7.31 -9.51
C VAL A 24 -15.37 5.80 -9.46
N VAL A 25 -15.23 5.17 -10.62
CA VAL A 25 -14.87 3.75 -10.74
C VAL A 25 -13.36 3.64 -10.83
N ARG A 26 -12.78 2.72 -10.05
CA ARG A 26 -11.33 2.46 -10.04
C ARG A 26 -11.00 1.05 -9.54
N PRO A 27 -9.76 0.60 -9.76
CA PRO A 27 -9.27 -0.68 -9.23
C PRO A 27 -9.40 -0.77 -7.71
N CYS A 28 -9.78 -1.95 -7.21
CA CYS A 28 -9.92 -2.22 -5.77
C CYS A 28 -8.64 -1.96 -4.96
N ASP A 29 -7.47 -2.06 -5.59
CA ASP A 29 -6.18 -1.80 -4.94
C ASP A 29 -6.06 -0.35 -4.43
N GLY A 30 -6.71 0.59 -5.10
CA GLY A 30 -6.78 2.00 -4.68
C GLY A 30 -7.95 2.32 -3.75
N MET A 31 -8.62 1.32 -3.17
CA MET A 31 -9.85 1.51 -2.41
C MET A 31 -9.82 0.75 -1.09
N ILE A 32 -10.69 1.16 -0.16
CA ILE A 32 -10.95 0.49 1.11
C ILE A 32 -12.35 -0.07 1.05
N ARG A 33 -12.49 -1.36 1.37
CA ARG A 33 -13.77 -2.03 1.54
C ARG A 33 -14.28 -1.82 2.94
N PHE A 34 -15.58 -1.61 3.06
CA PHE A 34 -16.34 -1.59 4.31
C PHE A 34 -17.52 -2.56 4.19
N VAL A 35 -18.00 -3.05 5.31
CA VAL A 35 -19.25 -3.79 5.43
C VAL A 35 -20.07 -3.22 6.57
N LEU A 36 -21.34 -3.56 6.65
CA LEU A 36 -22.15 -3.29 7.84
C LEU A 36 -22.20 -4.55 8.70
N ASP A 37 -22.02 -4.39 10.01
CA ASP A 37 -22.32 -5.44 10.96
C ASP A 37 -23.84 -5.59 11.17
N PRO A 38 -24.32 -6.58 11.93
CA PRO A 38 -25.75 -6.77 12.20
C PRO A 38 -26.43 -5.57 12.86
N GLU A 39 -25.68 -4.76 13.61
CA GLU A 39 -26.16 -3.55 14.29
C GLU A 39 -26.13 -2.30 13.40
N GLY A 40 -25.69 -2.47 12.14
CA GLY A 40 -25.58 -1.39 11.16
C GLY A 40 -24.35 -0.49 11.35
N GLN A 41 -23.34 -0.93 12.11
CA GLN A 41 -22.08 -0.21 12.20
C GLN A 41 -21.23 -0.42 10.96
N VAL A 42 -20.56 0.65 10.51
CA VAL A 42 -19.62 0.59 9.39
C VAL A 42 -18.29 0.00 9.86
N VAL A 43 -17.92 -1.16 9.34
CA VAL A 43 -16.71 -1.90 9.71
C VAL A 43 -15.72 -1.91 8.53
N PRO A 44 -14.47 -1.47 8.71
CA PRO A 44 -13.44 -1.58 7.68
C PRO A 44 -13.02 -3.04 7.46
N ASP A 45 -12.93 -3.45 6.20
CA ASP A 45 -12.54 -4.80 5.79
C ASP A 45 -11.34 -4.74 4.83
N LEU A 46 -10.16 -4.50 5.38
CA LEU A 46 -8.92 -4.34 4.61
C LEU A 46 -8.49 -5.62 3.88
N GLU A 47 -8.91 -6.78 4.39
CA GLU A 47 -8.57 -8.08 3.79
C GLU A 47 -9.62 -8.59 2.79
N GLY A 48 -10.81 -7.97 2.75
CA GLY A 48 -11.90 -8.41 1.90
C GLY A 48 -12.53 -9.74 2.32
N LYS A 49 -12.41 -10.11 3.61
CA LYS A 49 -12.84 -11.41 4.15
C LYS A 49 -14.16 -11.38 4.90
N LEU A 50 -14.59 -10.22 5.35
CA LEU A 50 -15.83 -10.11 6.11
C LEU A 50 -17.05 -10.40 5.23
N PRO A 51 -18.08 -11.10 5.75
CA PRO A 51 -19.32 -11.34 5.03
C PRO A 51 -20.08 -10.03 4.79
N GLY A 52 -21.00 -10.07 3.85
CA GLY A 52 -21.88 -8.96 3.54
C GLY A 52 -21.49 -8.18 2.29
N ARG A 53 -22.39 -7.25 1.91
CA ARG A 53 -22.19 -6.38 0.76
C ARG A 53 -21.06 -5.42 1.01
N GLY A 54 -20.04 -5.43 0.14
CA GLY A 54 -18.93 -4.47 0.20
C GLY A 54 -19.37 -3.07 -0.22
N LEU A 55 -19.05 -2.08 0.60
CA LEU A 55 -19.16 -0.66 0.35
C LEU A 55 -17.74 -0.13 0.15
N TRP A 56 -17.48 0.49 -0.99
CA TRP A 56 -16.11 0.82 -1.39
C TRP A 56 -15.88 2.33 -1.37
N VAL A 57 -14.80 2.76 -0.74
CA VAL A 57 -14.37 4.16 -0.69
C VAL A 57 -12.95 4.24 -1.22
N THR A 58 -12.67 5.25 -2.05
CA THR A 58 -11.29 5.55 -2.45
C THR A 58 -10.40 5.66 -1.21
N ALA A 59 -9.21 5.05 -1.25
CA ALA A 59 -8.23 5.13 -0.16
C ALA A 59 -7.65 6.54 -0.06
N SER A 60 -8.45 7.46 0.46
CA SER A 60 -8.15 8.87 0.64
C SER A 60 -8.87 9.36 1.90
N ARG A 61 -8.14 10.06 2.77
CA ARG A 61 -8.70 10.65 3.99
C ARG A 61 -9.90 11.55 3.68
N LYS A 62 -9.76 12.39 2.65
CA LYS A 62 -10.84 13.26 2.18
C LYS A 62 -12.07 12.47 1.72
N ALA A 63 -11.89 11.43 0.90
CA ALA A 63 -13.00 10.64 0.39
C ALA A 63 -13.75 9.91 1.52
N LEU A 64 -13.03 9.38 2.51
CA LEU A 64 -13.67 8.75 3.67
C LEU A 64 -14.41 9.76 4.55
N ALA A 65 -13.81 10.91 4.81
CA ALA A 65 -14.48 11.99 5.54
C ALA A 65 -15.75 12.48 4.82
N ASP A 66 -15.69 12.64 3.50
CA ASP A 66 -16.86 13.01 2.68
C ASP A 66 -17.94 11.92 2.71
N ALA A 67 -17.57 10.63 2.68
CA ALA A 67 -18.50 9.50 2.80
C ALA A 67 -19.26 9.54 4.12
N ILE A 68 -18.56 9.81 5.23
CA ILE A 68 -19.13 9.92 6.57
C ILE A 68 -20.07 11.15 6.63
N LYS A 69 -19.57 12.33 6.25
CA LYS A 69 -20.30 13.59 6.30
C LYS A 69 -21.60 13.56 5.50
N ARG A 70 -21.59 12.91 4.32
CA ARG A 70 -22.76 12.85 3.40
C ARG A 70 -23.67 11.65 3.64
N ASN A 71 -23.40 10.86 4.69
CA ASN A 71 -24.12 9.62 4.98
C ASN A 71 -24.14 8.65 3.78
N ALA A 72 -23.02 8.56 3.05
CA ALA A 72 -22.91 7.77 1.83
C ALA A 72 -23.03 6.27 2.08
N PHE A 73 -22.64 5.80 3.25
CA PHE A 73 -22.76 4.40 3.64
C PHE A 73 -24.22 3.95 3.70
N ALA A 74 -25.08 4.69 4.39
CA ALA A 74 -26.52 4.38 4.46
C ALA A 74 -27.19 4.45 3.11
N LYS A 75 -26.88 5.47 2.29
CA LYS A 75 -27.40 5.62 0.93
C LYS A 75 -27.01 4.43 0.04
N ALA A 76 -25.74 4.02 0.07
CA ALA A 76 -25.25 2.91 -0.75
C ALA A 76 -25.76 1.56 -0.28
N ALA A 77 -25.89 1.35 1.04
CA ALA A 77 -26.43 0.13 1.63
C ALA A 77 -27.96 0.03 1.50
N LYS A 78 -28.64 1.15 1.30
CA LYS A 78 -30.13 1.29 1.33
C LYS A 78 -30.73 0.86 2.68
N THR A 79 -30.00 1.07 3.76
CA THR A 79 -30.41 0.79 5.15
C THR A 79 -29.69 1.74 6.09
N ALA A 80 -30.11 1.80 7.34
CA ALA A 80 -29.41 2.57 8.36
C ALA A 80 -27.95 2.09 8.47
N ALA A 81 -27.03 3.05 8.52
CA ALA A 81 -25.61 2.77 8.69
C ALA A 81 -24.99 3.86 9.57
N LYS A 82 -24.17 3.45 10.53
CA LYS A 82 -23.51 4.35 11.49
C LYS A 82 -22.01 4.21 11.38
N ALA A 83 -21.32 5.28 11.01
CA ALA A 83 -19.87 5.36 11.11
C ALA A 83 -19.50 5.75 12.55
N ALA A 84 -18.62 4.97 13.18
CA ALA A 84 -18.14 5.32 14.52
C ALA A 84 -17.36 6.64 14.49
N PRO A 85 -17.42 7.44 15.56
CA PRO A 85 -16.51 8.57 15.73
C PRO A 85 -15.06 8.10 15.59
N GLY A 86 -14.24 8.85 14.82
CA GLY A 86 -12.84 8.45 14.61
C GLY A 86 -12.62 7.31 13.61
N LEU A 87 -13.61 6.93 12.80
CA LEU A 87 -13.47 5.87 11.80
C LEU A 87 -12.26 6.11 10.85
N THR A 88 -11.99 7.36 10.49
CA THR A 88 -10.87 7.71 9.61
C THR A 88 -9.53 7.41 10.26
N GLU A 89 -9.37 7.74 11.53
CA GLU A 89 -8.20 7.46 12.35
C GLU A 89 -8.03 5.95 12.56
N GLN A 90 -9.13 5.26 12.84
CA GLN A 90 -9.15 3.80 12.98
C GLN A 90 -8.65 3.10 11.71
N VAL A 91 -9.15 3.50 10.54
CA VAL A 91 -8.72 2.95 9.25
C VAL A 91 -7.24 3.22 9.00
N THR A 92 -6.77 4.43 9.30
CA THR A 92 -5.36 4.80 9.14
C THR A 92 -4.46 3.93 10.00
N GLU A 93 -4.83 3.72 11.27
CA GLU A 93 -4.06 2.87 12.19
C GLU A 93 -4.09 1.39 11.79
N LEU A 94 -5.22 0.87 11.33
CA LEU A 94 -5.31 -0.49 10.81
C LEU A 94 -4.42 -0.70 9.59
N LEU A 95 -4.38 0.24 8.66
CA LEU A 95 -3.48 0.21 7.51
C LEU A 95 -2.01 0.27 7.94
N ARG A 96 -1.69 1.13 8.91
CA ARG A 96 -0.33 1.24 9.45
C ARG A 96 0.14 -0.08 10.04
N ARG A 97 -0.65 -0.71 10.90
CA ARG A 97 -0.35 -2.03 11.48
C ARG A 97 -0.15 -3.08 10.41
N ARG A 98 -1.05 -3.12 9.44
CA ARG A 98 -0.97 -4.07 8.33
C ARG A 98 0.31 -3.92 7.49
N VAL A 99 0.75 -2.69 7.21
CA VAL A 99 2.02 -2.41 6.55
C VAL A 99 3.19 -2.95 7.38
N LEU A 100 3.21 -2.67 8.69
CA LEU A 100 4.28 -3.16 9.58
C LEU A 100 4.31 -4.69 9.68
N ASP A 101 3.15 -5.34 9.73
CA ASP A 101 3.04 -6.80 9.72
C ASP A 101 3.59 -7.40 8.44
N LEU A 102 3.31 -6.78 7.28
CA LEU A 102 3.85 -7.21 5.99
C LEU A 102 5.37 -7.03 5.90
N PHE A 103 5.94 -5.96 6.47
CA PHE A 103 7.39 -5.83 6.62
C PHE A 103 7.97 -6.96 7.48
N GLY A 104 7.33 -7.28 8.60
CA GLY A 104 7.72 -8.40 9.44
C GLY A 104 7.69 -9.74 8.70
N LEU A 105 6.68 -9.97 7.85
CA LEU A 105 6.61 -11.14 6.98
C LEU A 105 7.75 -11.14 5.95
N ALA A 106 8.02 -10.02 5.30
CA ALA A 106 9.11 -9.89 4.33
C ALA A 106 10.46 -10.20 4.97
N ARG A 107 10.70 -9.73 6.20
CA ARG A 107 11.90 -10.06 6.97
C ARG A 107 12.03 -11.56 7.23
N ARG A 108 11.00 -12.17 7.78
CA ARG A 108 11.01 -13.61 8.09
C ARG A 108 11.20 -14.49 6.86
N GLY A 109 10.67 -14.07 5.73
CA GLY A 109 10.82 -14.77 4.45
C GLY A 109 12.11 -14.48 3.70
N GLY A 110 12.98 -13.60 4.20
CA GLY A 110 14.21 -13.21 3.48
C GLY A 110 13.96 -12.37 2.22
N TYR A 111 12.80 -11.68 2.15
CA TYR A 111 12.41 -10.88 0.98
C TYR A 111 12.83 -9.41 1.07
N VAL A 112 13.51 -8.99 2.15
CA VAL A 112 13.91 -7.61 2.36
C VAL A 112 15.41 -7.49 2.63
N ILE A 113 16.04 -6.52 1.99
CA ILE A 113 17.42 -6.08 2.22
C ILE A 113 17.31 -4.71 2.91
N VAL A 114 17.98 -4.51 4.03
CA VAL A 114 17.88 -3.29 4.84
C VAL A 114 19.20 -2.56 4.99
N GLY A 115 19.12 -1.24 5.04
CA GLY A 115 20.24 -0.33 5.25
C GLY A 115 20.90 0.12 3.95
N PHE A 116 21.38 1.38 3.95
CA PHE A 116 21.91 2.05 2.76
C PHE A 116 22.96 1.22 2.02
N GLY A 117 24.05 0.82 2.70
CA GLY A 117 25.16 0.09 2.05
C GLY A 117 24.72 -1.25 1.45
N ASN A 118 23.87 -2.00 2.15
CA ASN A 118 23.37 -3.29 1.65
C ASN A 118 22.45 -3.11 0.45
N VAL A 119 21.59 -2.08 0.47
CA VAL A 119 20.69 -1.76 -0.64
C VAL A 119 21.50 -1.29 -1.85
N GLU A 120 22.48 -0.39 -1.65
CA GLU A 120 23.37 0.08 -2.72
C GLU A 120 24.15 -1.08 -3.36
N ALA A 121 24.71 -1.96 -2.54
CA ALA A 121 25.41 -3.16 -3.02
C ALA A 121 24.49 -4.08 -3.83
N ALA A 122 23.26 -4.31 -3.36
CA ALA A 122 22.27 -5.14 -4.04
C ALA A 122 21.84 -4.55 -5.39
N LEU A 123 21.74 -3.23 -5.50
CA LEU A 123 21.43 -2.54 -6.76
C LEU A 123 22.56 -2.69 -7.80
N GLY A 124 23.81 -2.80 -7.35
CA GLY A 124 24.97 -3.01 -8.23
C GLY A 124 25.30 -4.48 -8.54
N ASP A 125 24.64 -5.43 -7.89
CA ASP A 125 24.92 -6.86 -8.06
C ASP A 125 24.06 -7.45 -9.19
N GLU A 126 24.71 -7.93 -10.27
CA GLU A 126 24.03 -8.48 -11.45
C GLU A 126 23.14 -9.70 -11.17
N LYS A 127 23.35 -10.40 -10.05
CA LYS A 127 22.54 -11.56 -9.66
C LYS A 127 21.37 -11.17 -8.75
N ILE A 128 21.51 -10.11 -7.96
CA ILE A 128 20.50 -9.66 -6.98
C ILE A 128 19.56 -8.62 -7.59
N ALA A 129 20.09 -7.64 -8.30
CA ALA A 129 19.34 -6.52 -8.84
C ALA A 129 18.10 -6.96 -9.66
N PRO A 130 18.18 -7.95 -10.57
CA PRO A 130 17.03 -8.38 -11.35
C PRO A 130 15.89 -9.01 -10.52
N ALA A 131 16.19 -9.45 -9.29
CA ALA A 131 15.19 -10.02 -8.37
C ALA A 131 14.51 -8.97 -7.48
N LEU A 132 14.95 -7.71 -7.51
CA LEU A 132 14.35 -6.63 -6.74
C LEU A 132 13.05 -6.16 -7.40
N GLY A 133 12.06 -5.85 -6.58
CA GLY A 133 10.72 -5.44 -7.01
C GLY A 133 10.32 -4.04 -6.56
N ALA A 134 10.96 -3.49 -5.53
CA ALA A 134 10.72 -2.13 -5.05
C ALA A 134 11.82 -1.65 -4.11
N LEU A 135 12.05 -0.33 -4.09
CA LEU A 135 12.75 0.35 -3.00
C LEU A 135 11.74 1.02 -2.07
N ILE A 136 12.00 0.96 -0.79
CA ILE A 136 11.20 1.64 0.24
C ILE A 136 12.11 2.65 0.94
N GLU A 137 11.64 3.88 1.02
CA GLU A 137 12.32 5.00 1.66
C GLU A 137 11.48 5.47 2.85
N ALA A 138 12.07 5.59 4.03
CA ALA A 138 11.37 6.14 5.17
C ALA A 138 10.92 7.58 4.90
N GLU A 139 9.72 7.96 5.34
CA GLU A 139 9.19 9.31 5.09
C GLU A 139 10.04 10.44 5.72
N ASP A 140 10.68 10.15 6.85
CA ASP A 140 11.58 11.03 7.58
C ASP A 140 13.07 10.83 7.22
N GLY A 141 13.36 10.07 6.16
CA GLY A 141 14.72 9.84 5.68
C GLY A 141 15.30 11.06 4.97
N ALA A 142 16.62 11.26 5.13
CA ALA A 142 17.34 12.36 4.49
C ALA A 142 17.41 12.20 2.95
N ASP A 143 17.34 13.30 2.23
CA ASP A 143 17.34 13.33 0.75
C ASP A 143 18.65 12.85 0.12
N ASP A 144 19.79 12.99 0.83
CA ASP A 144 21.09 12.58 0.30
C ASP A 144 21.15 11.07 0.02
N GLY A 145 20.67 10.23 0.96
CA GLY A 145 20.59 8.79 0.76
C GLY A 145 19.68 8.42 -0.42
N ARG A 146 18.52 9.06 -0.51
CA ARG A 146 17.58 8.87 -1.62
C ARG A 146 18.21 9.17 -2.96
N ARG A 147 18.91 10.32 -3.09
CA ARG A 147 19.60 10.70 -4.32
C ARG A 147 20.69 9.70 -4.72
N LYS A 148 21.46 9.21 -3.75
CA LYS A 148 22.53 8.22 -3.99
C LYS A 148 21.95 6.88 -4.48
N LEU A 149 20.90 6.37 -3.86
CA LEU A 149 20.24 5.12 -4.30
C LEU A 149 19.55 5.28 -5.66
N ALA A 150 18.92 6.43 -5.93
CA ALA A 150 18.36 6.71 -7.25
C ALA A 150 19.46 6.77 -8.34
N ALA A 151 20.64 7.30 -8.02
CA ALA A 151 21.79 7.27 -8.93
C ALA A 151 22.34 5.85 -9.13
N ALA A 152 22.37 5.02 -8.08
CA ALA A 152 22.76 3.61 -8.18
C ALA A 152 21.79 2.83 -9.07
N MET A 153 20.47 3.00 -8.91
CA MET A 153 19.46 2.41 -9.78
C MET A 153 19.68 2.77 -11.26
N ARG A 154 19.89 4.06 -11.55
CA ARG A 154 20.17 4.49 -12.94
C ARG A 154 21.42 3.83 -13.52
N ARG A 155 22.50 3.71 -12.74
CA ARG A 155 23.73 3.05 -13.19
C ARG A 155 23.55 1.58 -13.51
N SER A 156 22.71 0.89 -12.73
CA SER A 156 22.40 -0.52 -12.97
C SER A 156 21.34 -0.76 -14.05
N GLY A 157 20.72 0.30 -14.59
CA GLY A 157 19.62 0.17 -15.55
C GLY A 157 18.35 -0.46 -14.98
N LEU A 158 18.23 -0.48 -13.64
CA LEU A 158 17.09 -1.10 -12.96
C LEU A 158 15.92 -0.12 -12.85
N GLU A 159 14.76 -0.50 -13.35
CA GLU A 159 13.51 0.27 -13.26
C GLU A 159 12.54 -0.41 -12.31
N ILE A 160 12.64 -0.07 -11.03
CA ILE A 160 11.70 -0.51 -10.00
C ILE A 160 11.10 0.69 -9.27
N PRO A 161 9.86 0.57 -8.74
CA PRO A 161 9.23 1.67 -8.01
C PRO A 161 9.99 2.01 -6.73
N VAL A 162 10.09 3.31 -6.44
CA VAL A 162 10.55 3.84 -5.17
C VAL A 162 9.32 4.35 -4.41
N ILE A 163 9.09 3.82 -3.22
CA ILE A 163 7.87 4.08 -2.45
C ILE A 163 8.24 4.67 -1.09
N ILE A 164 7.53 5.73 -0.72
CA ILE A 164 7.66 6.30 0.63
C ILE A 164 6.91 5.41 1.61
N GLY A 165 7.64 4.89 2.57
CA GLY A 165 7.16 4.04 3.66
C GLY A 165 6.85 4.83 4.94
N PRO A 166 6.60 4.12 6.05
CA PRO A 166 6.50 4.72 7.39
C PRO A 166 7.80 5.39 7.84
N LYS A 167 7.81 5.95 9.04
CA LYS A 167 9.02 6.53 9.66
C LYS A 167 10.12 5.47 9.84
N ALA A 168 11.37 5.92 9.84
CA ALA A 168 12.54 5.04 9.98
C ALA A 168 12.49 4.18 11.27
N SER A 169 11.96 4.73 12.36
CA SER A 169 11.77 4.00 13.63
C SER A 169 10.72 2.90 13.52
N GLU A 170 9.61 3.16 12.83
CA GLU A 170 8.54 2.17 12.62
C GLU A 170 8.99 1.03 11.69
N MET A 171 9.66 1.38 10.59
CA MET A 171 10.28 0.39 9.71
C MET A 171 11.34 -0.42 10.46
N GLY A 172 12.14 0.23 11.30
CA GLY A 172 13.13 -0.41 12.16
C GLY A 172 12.50 -1.45 13.06
N LEU A 173 11.46 -1.08 13.80
CA LEU A 173 10.73 -1.99 14.69
C LEU A 173 10.22 -3.23 13.95
N ALA A 174 9.58 -3.07 12.80
CA ALA A 174 9.06 -4.18 12.00
C ALA A 174 10.17 -5.07 11.42
N LEU A 175 11.33 -4.48 11.09
CA LEU A 175 12.46 -5.16 10.47
C LEU A 175 13.54 -5.61 11.48
N GLY A 176 13.28 -5.43 12.80
CA GLY A 176 14.18 -5.86 13.87
C GLY A 176 15.49 -5.09 13.93
N ARG A 177 15.43 -3.80 13.70
CA ARG A 177 16.50 -2.82 13.79
C ARG A 177 16.03 -1.62 14.60
N GLU A 178 16.94 -0.80 15.07
CA GLU A 178 16.59 0.45 15.73
C GLU A 178 15.95 1.44 14.72
N LEU A 179 16.60 1.64 13.59
CA LEU A 179 16.16 2.51 12.50
C LEU A 179 16.38 1.81 11.15
N VAL A 180 15.44 1.95 10.23
CA VAL A 180 15.59 1.57 8.82
C VAL A 180 15.11 2.71 7.94
N VAL A 181 16.02 3.40 7.28
CA VAL A 181 15.71 4.49 6.35
C VAL A 181 15.48 3.96 4.93
N HIS A 182 16.26 2.97 4.52
CA HIS A 182 16.24 2.41 3.17
C HIS A 182 16.09 0.90 3.21
N ALA A 183 15.20 0.36 2.41
CA ALA A 183 15.00 -1.06 2.23
C ALA A 183 14.75 -1.40 0.75
N ALA A 184 15.25 -2.54 0.30
CA ALA A 184 14.91 -3.11 -1.00
C ALA A 184 14.11 -4.40 -0.80
N LEU A 185 13.03 -4.56 -1.53
CA LEU A 185 12.16 -5.73 -1.50
C LEU A 185 12.39 -6.59 -2.74
N ARG A 186 12.48 -7.89 -2.58
CA ARG A 186 12.46 -8.84 -3.70
C ARG A 186 11.09 -8.83 -4.36
N GLY A 187 11.04 -8.96 -5.69
CA GLY A 187 9.79 -9.05 -6.45
C GLY A 187 8.96 -10.26 -6.04
N GLY A 188 7.64 -10.12 -6.09
CA GLY A 188 6.72 -11.21 -5.77
C GLY A 188 5.37 -10.74 -5.22
N ALA A 189 4.53 -11.70 -4.85
CA ALA A 189 3.17 -11.41 -4.37
C ALA A 189 3.16 -10.59 -3.07
N LEU A 190 4.09 -10.88 -2.14
CA LEU A 190 4.19 -10.14 -0.87
C LEU A 190 4.56 -8.68 -1.10
N THR A 191 5.51 -8.40 -1.98
CA THR A 191 5.94 -7.05 -2.33
C THR A 191 4.79 -6.29 -3.01
N ARG A 192 4.09 -6.89 -3.97
CA ARG A 192 2.90 -6.27 -4.58
C ARG A 192 1.84 -5.93 -3.54
N LYS A 193 1.56 -6.84 -2.60
CA LYS A 193 0.62 -6.60 -1.50
C LYS A 193 1.07 -5.44 -0.61
N LEU A 194 2.34 -5.41 -0.22
CA LEU A 194 2.89 -4.34 0.59
C LEU A 194 2.80 -2.98 -0.12
N MET A 195 3.08 -2.93 -1.43
CA MET A 195 2.95 -1.71 -2.23
C MET A 195 1.51 -1.18 -2.25
N VAL A 196 0.52 -2.06 -2.38
CA VAL A 196 -0.91 -1.70 -2.31
C VAL A 196 -1.25 -1.09 -0.94
N GLU A 197 -0.85 -1.74 0.14
CA GLU A 197 -1.14 -1.24 1.50
C GLU A 197 -0.39 0.07 1.82
N LEU A 198 0.82 0.24 1.34
CA LEU A 198 1.57 1.51 1.45
C LEU A 198 0.86 2.64 0.69
N ALA A 199 0.37 2.37 -0.52
CA ALA A 199 -0.38 3.36 -1.29
C ALA A 199 -1.69 3.76 -0.60
N ARG A 200 -2.43 2.79 -0.03
CA ARG A 200 -3.64 3.05 0.77
C ARG A 200 -3.32 3.88 2.02
N LEU A 201 -2.29 3.50 2.76
CA LEU A 201 -1.86 4.24 3.96
C LEU A 201 -1.47 5.68 3.63
N ARG A 202 -0.73 5.89 2.55
CA ARG A 202 -0.35 7.22 2.09
C ARG A 202 -1.57 8.09 1.75
N GLY A 203 -2.59 7.52 1.11
CA GLY A 203 -3.83 8.24 0.80
C GLY A 203 -4.65 8.59 2.06
N MET A 204 -4.46 7.86 3.16
CA MET A 204 -5.13 8.10 4.44
C MET A 204 -4.38 9.07 5.36
N LYS A 205 -3.13 9.41 5.07
CA LYS A 205 -2.43 10.50 5.78
C LYS A 205 -3.01 11.83 5.33
N ASP A 206 -3.01 12.81 6.24
CA ASP A 206 -3.31 14.18 5.86
C ASP A 206 -2.27 14.61 4.81
N VAL A 207 -2.76 14.97 3.65
CA VAL A 207 -1.94 15.73 2.72
C VAL A 207 -1.89 17.14 3.32
N ASP A 208 -0.94 17.39 4.20
CA ASP A 208 -0.57 18.76 4.53
C ASP A 208 -0.39 19.49 3.20
N GLY A 209 -1.19 20.53 3.01
CA GLY A 209 -1.31 21.26 1.76
C GLY A 209 0.03 21.78 1.26
N GLY A 210 0.68 20.97 0.47
CA GLY A 210 1.91 21.20 -0.25
C GLY A 210 1.66 21.00 -1.73
N GLN A 211 0.75 21.80 -2.29
CA GLN A 211 0.91 22.18 -3.69
C GLN A 211 2.10 23.11 -3.77
N ARG A 212 3.18 22.64 -4.38
CA ARG A 212 3.97 23.48 -5.32
C ARG A 212 4.74 22.56 -6.26
#